data_9c395876f3cea3cdb9855c15cda9f283
#
_entry.id   9c395876f3cea3cdb9855c15cda9f283
#
_cell.length_a   1.000
_cell.length_b   1.000
_cell.length_c   1.000
_cell.angle_alpha   90.00
_cell.angle_beta   90.00
_cell.angle_gamma   90.00
#
_symmetry.space_group_name_H-M   'P 1'
#
loop_
_entity.id
_entity.type
_entity.pdbx_description
1 polymer ?
#
loop_
_entity_poly.entity_id
_entity_poly.type
_entity_poly.pdbx_seq_one_letter_code
_entity_poly.pdbx_strand_id
1 'polypeptide(L)'
;MDSSSTLSLVRRRSLALLFAAVVLSLLPLRAIDVRGATAKSRAQDSWTVVWQPVRLINGSPVVFRVTPPERLKSLSGNWLEHEVFFSADPQGKVWYGIAGASLETRPGSYPLELKGVNTNGKDLSFQKPIAVGKGKYHSIAASVPKQYTEPNPEQLQKISHDKAIKEQAFAHLTPEREWAGSFHAPVKAEISDVFGTSRTFNGKTQSVHQGLDYAVPEGTAVAALNSGTVLLAQPLFFEGNCVVLDHGQGLLTLYMHLSKIEVKEGERVTGGQKIGVSGGTGRATGPHLHVAVRWEGVYLNPATLLTLQLP
;
A
#
# COMPACT_ATOMS: atom_id res chain seq x y z
N MET A 1 -30.16 62.67 -11.05
CA MET A 1 -29.14 63.06 -12.03
C MET A 1 -28.85 61.81 -12.80
N ASP A 2 -29.59 61.65 -13.78
CA ASP A 2 -29.44 61.72 -15.26
C ASP A 2 -28.80 60.41 -15.78
N SER A 3 -29.63 59.64 -16.39
CA SER A 3 -30.14 59.62 -17.82
C SER A 3 -28.99 59.30 -18.79
N SER A 4 -29.05 58.45 -19.77
CA SER A 4 -30.08 58.12 -20.80
C SER A 4 -29.48 57.01 -21.67
N SER A 5 -30.19 55.95 -22.03
CA SER A 5 -30.98 55.75 -23.29
C SER A 5 -30.27 56.01 -24.61
N THR A 6 -30.26 54.98 -25.48
CA THR A 6 -30.74 54.99 -26.88
C THR A 6 -30.43 53.61 -27.52
N LEU A 7 -31.31 52.82 -27.90
CA LEU A 7 -32.27 52.60 -29.02
C LEU A 7 -31.70 52.68 -30.45
N SER A 8 -32.09 51.63 -31.19
CA SER A 8 -32.33 51.46 -32.63
C SER A 8 -31.11 51.12 -33.50
N LEU A 9 -31.17 50.22 -34.46
CA LEU A 9 -32.12 50.18 -35.63
C LEU A 9 -32.07 48.79 -36.30
N VAL A 10 -33.28 48.36 -36.66
CA VAL A 10 -33.56 47.26 -37.54
C VAL A 10 -33.23 47.66 -39.00
N ARG A 11 -32.60 46.77 -39.79
CA ARG A 11 -32.70 46.79 -41.24
C ARG A 11 -32.88 45.38 -41.80
N ARG A 12 -34.10 45.18 -42.34
CA ARG A 12 -34.47 44.13 -43.30
C ARG A 12 -33.81 44.42 -44.62
N ARG A 13 -33.35 43.43 -45.36
CA ARG A 13 -33.27 43.38 -46.81
C ARG A 13 -33.41 41.95 -47.32
N SER A 14 -34.40 41.69 -47.87
CA SER A 14 -34.97 41.10 -49.12
C SER A 14 -34.15 40.05 -49.87
N LEU A 15 -34.83 39.00 -50.07
CA LEU A 15 -34.92 37.88 -51.00
C LEU A 15 -34.37 38.17 -52.42
N ALA A 16 -33.49 37.25 -52.89
CA ALA A 16 -33.33 37.02 -54.33
C ALA A 16 -33.09 35.51 -54.55
N LEU A 17 -34.11 34.91 -55.19
CA LEU A 17 -34.05 33.54 -55.71
C LEU A 17 -33.25 33.54 -57.03
N LEU A 18 -32.26 32.68 -57.14
CA LEU A 18 -31.62 32.31 -58.39
C LEU A 18 -31.72 30.78 -58.56
N PHE A 19 -32.52 30.40 -59.54
CA PHE A 19 -32.59 29.04 -60.06
C PHE A 19 -31.29 28.72 -60.81
N ALA A 20 -30.55 27.71 -60.42
CA ALA A 20 -29.51 27.14 -61.23
C ALA A 20 -29.82 25.66 -61.49
N ALA A 21 -29.90 25.33 -62.74
CA ALA A 21 -30.20 24.00 -63.24
C ALA A 21 -29.07 23.03 -62.95
N VAL A 22 -29.36 21.89 -62.30
CA VAL A 22 -28.44 20.80 -62.08
C VAL A 22 -28.45 19.87 -63.29
N VAL A 23 -27.34 19.84 -64.01
CA VAL A 23 -27.08 18.83 -65.04
C VAL A 23 -26.55 17.58 -64.32
N LEU A 24 -27.36 16.54 -64.36
CA LEU A 24 -27.06 15.24 -63.78
C LEU A 24 -26.15 14.46 -64.77
N SER A 25 -24.82 14.42 -64.50
CA SER A 25 -23.89 13.54 -65.23
C SER A 25 -23.82 12.20 -64.52
N LEU A 26 -24.33 11.17 -65.14
CA LEU A 26 -24.19 9.77 -64.75
C LEU A 26 -22.74 9.31 -64.94
N LEU A 27 -22.03 9.18 -63.84
CA LEU A 27 -20.75 8.44 -63.74
C LEU A 27 -21.03 7.02 -63.27
N PRO A 28 -20.37 5.98 -63.83
CA PRO A 28 -20.62 4.59 -63.43
C PRO A 28 -20.08 4.33 -62.04
N LEU A 29 -20.93 3.77 -61.14
CA LEU A 29 -20.54 3.22 -59.86
C LEU A 29 -19.51 2.09 -60.09
N ARG A 30 -18.25 2.36 -59.78
CA ARG A 30 -17.29 1.28 -59.51
C ARG A 30 -17.61 0.67 -58.16
N ALA A 31 -17.97 -0.60 -58.16
CA ALA A 31 -18.10 -1.39 -56.94
C ALA A 31 -16.74 -1.42 -56.21
N ILE A 32 -16.69 -0.79 -55.05
CA ILE A 32 -15.56 -0.92 -54.10
C ILE A 32 -15.72 -2.29 -53.46
N ASP A 33 -14.85 -3.22 -53.86
CA ASP A 33 -14.72 -4.54 -53.26
C ASP A 33 -14.17 -4.35 -51.81
N VAL A 34 -15.08 -4.23 -50.84
CA VAL A 34 -14.76 -4.22 -49.42
C VAL A 34 -14.44 -5.65 -49.04
N ARG A 35 -13.26 -6.12 -49.43
CA ARG A 35 -12.67 -7.32 -48.81
C ARG A 35 -12.44 -7.01 -47.33
N GLY A 36 -13.23 -7.66 -46.53
CA GLY A 36 -13.18 -7.56 -45.09
C GLY A 36 -11.76 -7.74 -44.55
N ALA A 37 -11.13 -6.65 -44.17
CA ALA A 37 -10.04 -6.70 -43.22
C ALA A 37 -10.66 -7.19 -41.92
N THR A 38 -10.53 -8.50 -41.68
CA THR A 38 -10.76 -9.06 -40.37
C THR A 38 -9.91 -8.27 -39.40
N ALA A 39 -10.54 -7.40 -38.62
CA ALA A 39 -9.93 -6.76 -37.49
C ALA A 39 -9.50 -7.88 -36.54
N LYS A 40 -8.25 -8.36 -36.67
CA LYS A 40 -7.60 -9.10 -35.61
C LYS A 40 -7.72 -8.24 -34.37
N SER A 41 -8.47 -8.71 -33.43
CA SER A 41 -8.66 -8.14 -32.11
C SER A 41 -7.29 -7.68 -31.55
N ARG A 42 -7.07 -6.35 -31.56
CA ARG A 42 -5.97 -5.67 -30.87
C ARG A 42 -6.29 -5.63 -29.38
N ALA A 43 -6.49 -6.79 -28.77
CA ALA A 43 -6.77 -6.91 -27.33
C ALA A 43 -5.49 -6.97 -26.48
N GLN A 44 -4.29 -6.67 -27.02
CA GLN A 44 -3.03 -6.90 -26.34
C GLN A 44 -2.06 -5.71 -26.30
N ASP A 45 -2.47 -4.51 -26.67
CA ASP A 45 -1.59 -3.32 -26.69
C ASP A 45 -1.80 -2.37 -25.51
N SER A 46 -2.44 -2.79 -24.42
CA SER A 46 -2.72 -1.91 -23.28
C SER A 46 -2.26 -2.48 -21.96
N TRP A 47 -1.70 -1.60 -21.10
CA TRP A 47 -1.43 -1.92 -19.71
C TRP A 47 -2.74 -2.27 -18.98
N THR A 48 -2.72 -3.36 -18.22
CA THR A 48 -3.78 -3.68 -17.27
C THR A 48 -3.23 -3.58 -15.86
N VAL A 49 -3.84 -2.73 -15.03
CA VAL A 49 -3.53 -2.59 -13.61
C VAL A 49 -4.78 -2.85 -12.80
N VAL A 50 -4.73 -3.87 -11.96
CA VAL A 50 -5.75 -4.19 -10.95
C VAL A 50 -5.08 -4.23 -9.58
N TRP A 51 -5.86 -4.02 -8.52
CA TRP A 51 -5.33 -3.98 -7.16
C TRP A 51 -6.30 -4.55 -6.13
N GLN A 52 -5.74 -4.92 -4.98
CA GLN A 52 -6.47 -5.39 -3.81
C GLN A 52 -5.96 -4.65 -2.56
N PRO A 53 -6.87 -4.27 -1.64
CA PRO A 53 -8.33 -4.39 -1.75
C PRO A 53 -8.88 -3.40 -2.79
N VAL A 54 -9.99 -3.73 -3.44
CA VAL A 54 -10.59 -2.86 -4.49
C VAL A 54 -10.95 -1.48 -3.92
N ARG A 55 -11.40 -1.42 -2.66
CA ARG A 55 -11.65 -0.17 -1.94
C ARG A 55 -10.51 0.12 -0.99
N LEU A 56 -9.61 1.00 -1.41
CA LEU A 56 -8.53 1.50 -0.57
C LEU A 56 -9.03 2.64 0.34
N ILE A 57 -8.56 2.63 1.58
CA ILE A 57 -8.70 3.75 2.52
C ILE A 57 -7.32 4.10 3.07
N ASN A 58 -7.16 5.29 3.67
CA ASN A 58 -5.92 5.61 4.39
C ASN A 58 -5.63 4.52 5.45
N GLY A 59 -4.36 4.17 5.62
CA GLY A 59 -3.91 3.02 6.43
C GLY A 59 -3.92 1.67 5.72
N SER A 60 -4.43 1.56 4.49
CA SER A 60 -4.49 0.28 3.78
C SER A 60 -3.17 -0.10 3.11
N PRO A 61 -2.69 -1.34 3.28
CA PRO A 61 -1.80 -1.97 2.32
C PRO A 61 -2.55 -2.22 1.00
N VAL A 62 -1.81 -2.29 -0.08
CA VAL A 62 -2.31 -2.60 -1.42
C VAL A 62 -1.34 -3.52 -2.15
N VAL A 63 -1.86 -4.50 -2.89
CA VAL A 63 -1.09 -5.22 -3.89
C VAL A 63 -1.55 -4.81 -5.28
N PHE A 64 -0.63 -4.36 -6.10
CA PHE A 64 -0.84 -4.09 -7.51
C PHE A 64 -0.49 -5.33 -8.34
N ARG A 65 -1.38 -5.69 -9.24
CA ARG A 65 -1.15 -6.71 -10.26
C ARG A 65 -1.15 -6.01 -11.62
N VAL A 66 0.00 -6.05 -12.28
CA VAL A 66 0.26 -5.33 -13.53
C VAL A 66 0.50 -6.33 -14.65
N THR A 67 -0.26 -6.22 -15.74
CA THR A 67 -0.01 -6.94 -16.99
C THR A 67 0.39 -5.90 -18.04
N PRO A 68 1.67 -5.84 -18.42
CA PRO A 68 2.14 -4.92 -19.46
C PRO A 68 1.70 -5.36 -20.87
N PRO A 69 1.71 -4.46 -21.86
CA PRO A 69 1.32 -4.78 -23.23
C PRO A 69 2.29 -5.76 -23.92
N GLU A 70 3.53 -5.80 -23.48
CA GLU A 70 4.58 -6.66 -23.98
C GLU A 70 5.47 -7.17 -22.84
N ARG A 71 6.31 -8.16 -23.12
CA ARG A 71 7.18 -8.75 -22.10
C ARG A 71 8.23 -7.74 -21.64
N LEU A 72 8.36 -7.57 -20.33
CA LEU A 72 9.33 -6.66 -19.72
C LEU A 72 10.52 -7.45 -19.15
N LYS A 73 11.70 -6.82 -19.18
CA LYS A 73 12.90 -7.22 -18.46
C LYS A 73 12.86 -6.71 -17.01
N SER A 74 12.32 -5.51 -16.81
CA SER A 74 12.16 -4.88 -15.49
C SER A 74 10.91 -4.01 -15.44
N LEU A 75 10.35 -3.85 -14.25
CA LEU A 75 9.25 -2.95 -13.95
C LEU A 75 9.50 -2.32 -12.57
N SER A 76 9.40 -1.01 -12.50
CA SER A 76 9.35 -0.22 -11.26
C SER A 76 8.16 0.71 -11.29
N GLY A 77 7.80 1.24 -10.13
CA GLY A 77 6.72 2.21 -10.01
C GLY A 77 6.99 3.24 -8.94
N ASN A 78 6.15 4.27 -8.93
CA ASN A 78 6.07 5.24 -7.83
C ASN A 78 4.61 5.46 -7.48
N TRP A 79 4.30 5.48 -6.19
CA TRP A 79 2.97 5.76 -5.68
C TRP A 79 3.04 6.44 -4.31
N LEU A 80 2.33 7.56 -4.14
CA LEU A 80 2.35 8.35 -2.91
C LEU A 80 3.79 8.77 -2.50
N GLU A 81 4.61 9.16 -3.48
CA GLU A 81 6.01 9.58 -3.31
C GLU A 81 6.97 8.46 -2.86
N HIS A 82 6.51 7.19 -2.83
CA HIS A 82 7.32 6.02 -2.51
C HIS A 82 7.60 5.16 -3.75
N GLU A 83 8.76 4.54 -3.79
CA GLU A 83 9.10 3.56 -4.82
C GLU A 83 8.31 2.26 -4.60
N VAL A 84 7.76 1.71 -5.67
CA VAL A 84 7.06 0.42 -5.65
C VAL A 84 7.88 -0.59 -6.43
N PHE A 85 8.40 -1.58 -5.75
CA PHE A 85 9.13 -2.69 -6.34
C PHE A 85 8.18 -3.74 -6.89
N PHE A 86 8.49 -4.25 -8.08
CA PHE A 86 7.69 -5.26 -8.73
C PHE A 86 8.51 -6.52 -9.02
N SER A 87 7.89 -7.69 -8.79
CA SER A 87 8.44 -8.99 -9.18
C SER A 87 7.51 -9.66 -10.19
N ALA A 88 8.08 -10.24 -11.24
CA ALA A 88 7.32 -10.95 -12.25
C ALA A 88 6.85 -12.33 -11.73
N ASP A 89 5.75 -12.82 -12.30
CA ASP A 89 5.37 -14.22 -12.20
C ASP A 89 6.41 -15.13 -12.93
N PRO A 90 6.41 -16.45 -12.70
CA PRO A 90 7.36 -17.36 -13.35
C PRO A 90 7.32 -17.32 -14.88
N GLN A 91 6.19 -16.90 -15.47
CA GLN A 91 6.02 -16.75 -16.91
C GLN A 91 6.50 -15.39 -17.45
N GLY A 92 6.80 -14.43 -16.55
CA GLY A 92 7.19 -13.06 -16.90
C GLY A 92 6.09 -12.26 -17.58
N LYS A 93 4.82 -12.58 -17.30
CA LYS A 93 3.64 -11.94 -17.91
C LYS A 93 2.94 -10.98 -16.98
N VAL A 94 2.93 -11.28 -15.69
CA VAL A 94 2.25 -10.52 -14.66
C VAL A 94 3.26 -10.10 -13.61
N TRP A 95 3.16 -8.86 -13.17
CA TRP A 95 4.04 -8.27 -12.16
C TRP A 95 3.24 -7.95 -10.91
N TYR A 96 3.82 -8.19 -9.76
CA TYR A 96 3.21 -7.95 -8.45
C TYR A 96 4.10 -7.02 -7.63
N GLY A 97 3.49 -5.98 -7.06
CA GLY A 97 4.14 -5.06 -6.15
C GLY A 97 3.24 -4.76 -4.96
N ILE A 98 3.83 -4.69 -3.77
CA ILE A 98 3.14 -4.25 -2.54
C ILE A 98 3.44 -2.77 -2.33
N ALA A 99 2.44 -2.04 -1.86
CA ALA A 99 2.51 -0.65 -1.46
C ALA A 99 1.51 -0.36 -0.33
N GLY A 100 1.42 0.89 0.11
CA GLY A 100 0.46 1.27 1.13
C GLY A 100 0.19 2.76 1.22
N ALA A 101 -1.01 3.11 1.67
CA ALA A 101 -1.38 4.48 2.01
C ALA A 101 -1.31 4.67 3.53
N SER A 102 -0.57 5.67 4.02
CA SER A 102 -0.47 5.97 5.45
C SER A 102 -1.80 6.42 6.05
N LEU A 103 -1.91 6.46 7.38
CA LEU A 103 -3.08 7.04 8.08
C LEU A 103 -3.29 8.51 7.74
N GLU A 104 -2.21 9.24 7.47
CA GLU A 104 -2.20 10.67 7.16
C GLU A 104 -2.56 10.94 5.69
N THR A 105 -2.58 9.92 4.84
CA THR A 105 -2.97 10.07 3.43
C THR A 105 -4.38 10.63 3.32
N ARG A 106 -4.53 11.80 2.72
CA ARG A 106 -5.84 12.42 2.53
C ARG A 106 -6.66 11.63 1.50
N PRO A 107 -7.99 11.59 1.65
CA PRO A 107 -8.84 11.03 0.59
C PRO A 107 -8.61 11.77 -0.73
N GLY A 108 -8.41 11.01 -1.81
CA GLY A 108 -8.08 11.57 -3.12
C GLY A 108 -7.78 10.53 -4.16
N SER A 109 -7.32 10.98 -5.33
CA SER A 109 -6.85 10.12 -6.42
C SER A 109 -5.36 10.37 -6.64
N TYR A 110 -4.57 9.31 -6.54
CA TYR A 110 -3.11 9.35 -6.61
C TYR A 110 -2.61 8.50 -7.77
N PRO A 111 -1.78 9.05 -8.66
CA PRO A 111 -1.30 8.29 -9.79
C PRO A 111 -0.30 7.22 -9.35
N LEU A 112 -0.52 5.97 -9.75
CA LEU A 112 0.51 4.96 -9.81
C LEU A 112 1.27 5.15 -11.13
N GLU A 113 2.50 5.57 -11.04
CA GLU A 113 3.41 5.73 -12.18
C GLU A 113 4.22 4.44 -12.35
N LEU A 114 4.23 3.90 -13.57
CA LEU A 114 4.96 2.67 -13.91
C LEU A 114 6.01 2.97 -14.98
N LYS A 115 7.20 2.41 -14.80
CA LYS A 115 8.30 2.46 -15.76
C LYS A 115 8.82 1.05 -15.97
N GLY A 116 8.81 0.60 -17.22
CA GLY A 116 9.27 -0.73 -17.60
C GLY A 116 10.28 -0.68 -18.73
N VAL A 117 11.19 -1.65 -18.76
CA VAL A 117 12.11 -1.87 -19.90
C VAL A 117 11.72 -3.19 -20.54
N ASN A 118 11.40 -3.19 -21.82
CA ASN A 118 11.07 -4.44 -22.52
C ASN A 118 12.32 -5.28 -22.83
N THR A 119 12.13 -6.46 -23.34
CA THR A 119 13.23 -7.40 -23.68
C THR A 119 14.18 -6.88 -24.76
N ASN A 120 13.74 -5.90 -25.56
CA ASN A 120 14.54 -5.25 -26.61
C ASN A 120 15.25 -3.97 -26.12
N GLY A 121 15.13 -3.61 -24.83
CA GLY A 121 15.74 -2.42 -24.25
C GLY A 121 14.94 -1.12 -24.46
N LYS A 122 13.69 -1.19 -24.94
CA LYS A 122 12.83 -0.03 -25.11
C LYS A 122 12.14 0.32 -23.79
N ASP A 123 12.17 1.61 -23.44
CA ASP A 123 11.45 2.14 -22.28
C ASP A 123 9.95 2.26 -22.57
N LEU A 124 9.18 1.89 -21.58
CA LEU A 124 7.72 1.95 -21.55
C LEU A 124 7.27 2.64 -20.27
N SER A 125 6.26 3.48 -20.36
CA SER A 125 5.68 4.14 -19.19
C SER A 125 4.16 4.08 -19.22
N PHE A 126 3.55 4.05 -18.03
CA PHE A 126 2.11 4.07 -17.86
C PHE A 126 1.75 4.73 -16.54
N GLN A 127 0.58 5.35 -16.51
CA GLN A 127 0.06 5.98 -15.29
C GLN A 127 -1.39 5.55 -15.07
N LYS A 128 -1.72 5.19 -13.83
CA LYS A 128 -3.07 4.80 -13.42
C LYS A 128 -3.50 5.57 -12.18
N PRO A 129 -4.59 6.34 -12.20
CA PRO A 129 -5.14 6.96 -11.00
C PRO A 129 -5.71 5.90 -10.06
N ILE A 130 -5.32 5.94 -8.79
CA ILE A 130 -5.76 5.04 -7.72
C ILE A 130 -6.47 5.87 -6.65
N ALA A 131 -7.73 5.56 -6.39
CA ALA A 131 -8.52 6.27 -5.40
C ALA A 131 -8.23 5.75 -3.97
N VAL A 132 -7.97 6.66 -3.04
CA VAL A 132 -7.87 6.39 -1.60
C VAL A 132 -9.01 7.10 -0.89
N GLY A 133 -9.85 6.35 -0.18
CA GLY A 133 -10.96 6.86 0.61
C GLY A 133 -10.55 7.17 2.06
N LYS A 134 -11.53 7.65 2.85
CA LYS A 134 -11.36 7.91 4.29
C LYS A 134 -11.70 6.66 5.10
N GLY A 135 -10.79 6.23 5.96
CA GLY A 135 -11.02 5.24 7.01
C GLY A 135 -11.81 5.80 8.18
N LYS A 136 -12.37 4.90 9.00
CA LYS A 136 -12.99 5.23 10.29
C LYS A 136 -12.16 4.60 11.38
N TYR A 137 -11.69 5.42 12.33
CA TYR A 137 -10.81 5.00 13.41
C TYR A 137 -11.42 5.39 14.76
N HIS A 138 -11.17 4.59 15.79
CA HIS A 138 -11.72 4.75 17.12
C HIS A 138 -10.77 5.53 18.04
N SER A 139 -11.28 5.96 19.21
CA SER A 139 -10.46 6.56 20.27
C SER A 139 -10.76 5.85 21.58
N ILE A 140 -9.72 5.53 22.34
CA ILE A 140 -9.81 4.88 23.66
C ILE A 140 -8.89 5.56 24.68
N ALA A 141 -9.22 5.39 25.96
CA ALA A 141 -8.32 5.71 27.07
C ALA A 141 -7.73 4.40 27.60
N ALA A 142 -6.44 4.40 27.93
CA ALA A 142 -5.73 3.26 28.47
C ALA A 142 -4.76 3.70 29.59
N SER A 143 -4.43 2.78 30.48
CA SER A 143 -3.44 3.01 31.53
C SER A 143 -2.21 2.14 31.29
N VAL A 144 -1.03 2.74 31.45
CA VAL A 144 0.26 2.07 31.37
C VAL A 144 1.14 2.52 32.54
N PRO A 145 2.19 1.75 32.91
CA PRO A 145 3.17 2.18 33.90
C PRO A 145 3.70 3.58 33.59
N LYS A 146 3.87 4.41 34.63
CA LYS A 146 4.22 5.83 34.54
C LYS A 146 5.49 6.10 33.70
N GLN A 147 6.47 5.21 33.76
CA GLN A 147 7.72 5.28 33.00
C GLN A 147 7.51 5.41 31.47
N TYR A 148 6.40 4.93 30.93
CA TYR A 148 6.08 5.02 29.51
C TYR A 148 5.37 6.31 29.09
N THR A 149 4.90 7.11 30.07
CA THR A 149 4.30 8.43 29.84
C THR A 149 5.13 9.57 30.38
N GLU A 150 5.97 9.31 31.36
CA GLU A 150 6.86 10.28 32.03
C GLU A 150 8.24 9.61 32.26
N PRO A 151 9.01 9.34 31.18
CA PRO A 151 10.31 8.68 31.33
C PRO A 151 11.34 9.58 32.02
N ASN A 152 12.19 8.99 32.86
CA ASN A 152 13.33 9.67 33.47
C ASN A 152 14.49 9.86 32.47
N PRO A 153 15.58 10.58 32.83
CA PRO A 153 16.70 10.85 31.91
C PRO A 153 17.37 9.59 31.35
N GLU A 154 17.53 8.54 32.15
CA GLU A 154 18.12 7.26 31.71
C GLU A 154 17.21 6.55 30.70
N GLN A 155 15.91 6.54 30.97
CA GLN A 155 14.90 5.98 30.05
C GLN A 155 14.84 6.77 28.74
N LEU A 156 14.99 8.11 28.78
CA LEU A 156 15.06 8.94 27.56
C LEU A 156 16.30 8.59 26.72
N GLN A 157 17.45 8.34 27.35
CA GLN A 157 18.64 7.87 26.63
C GLN A 157 18.39 6.51 25.96
N LYS A 158 17.78 5.55 26.70
CA LYS A 158 17.41 4.26 26.12
C LYS A 158 16.43 4.40 24.96
N ILE A 159 15.39 5.23 25.08
CA ILE A 159 14.44 5.50 24.01
C ILE A 159 15.13 6.05 22.76
N SER A 160 16.09 6.98 22.94
CA SER A 160 16.87 7.55 21.84
C SER A 160 17.75 6.49 21.17
N HIS A 161 18.41 5.64 21.95
CA HIS A 161 19.21 4.53 21.45
C HIS A 161 18.38 3.53 20.66
N ASP A 162 17.26 3.09 21.23
CA ASP A 162 16.34 2.13 20.60
C ASP A 162 15.72 2.69 19.31
N LYS A 163 15.48 4.01 19.26
CA LYS A 163 15.05 4.68 18.04
C LYS A 163 16.11 4.55 16.94
N ALA A 164 17.38 4.82 17.25
CA ALA A 164 18.47 4.70 16.28
C ALA A 164 18.63 3.25 15.74
N ILE A 165 18.52 2.25 16.64
CA ILE A 165 18.53 0.83 16.25
C ILE A 165 17.39 0.52 15.26
N LYS A 166 16.17 0.97 15.56
CA LYS A 166 15.03 0.75 14.66
C LYS A 166 15.20 1.47 13.32
N GLU A 167 15.69 2.72 13.34
CA GLU A 167 15.95 3.48 12.12
C GLU A 167 16.98 2.77 11.24
N GLN A 168 18.04 2.20 11.82
CA GLN A 168 19.03 1.41 11.09
C GLN A 168 18.41 0.13 10.48
N ALA A 169 17.62 -0.62 11.25
CA ALA A 169 16.91 -1.81 10.75
C ALA A 169 15.92 -1.44 9.64
N PHE A 170 15.19 -0.34 9.79
CA PHE A 170 14.19 0.10 8.83
C PHE A 170 14.77 0.77 7.57
N ALA A 171 16.04 1.18 7.60
CA ALA A 171 16.75 1.67 6.42
C ALA A 171 17.19 0.53 5.49
N HIS A 172 17.14 -0.71 5.95
CA HIS A 172 17.39 -1.87 5.10
C HIS A 172 16.23 -2.04 4.11
N LEU A 173 16.56 -2.12 2.84
CA LEU A 173 15.59 -2.23 1.76
C LEU A 173 15.99 -3.39 0.84
N THR A 174 15.15 -4.41 0.80
CA THR A 174 15.28 -5.54 -0.13
C THR A 174 14.27 -5.34 -1.26
N PRO A 175 14.73 -5.05 -2.51
CA PRO A 175 13.83 -4.88 -3.66
C PRO A 175 13.16 -6.21 -4.08
N GLU A 176 13.85 -7.32 -3.88
CA GLU A 176 13.39 -8.66 -4.22
C GLU A 176 12.26 -9.09 -3.28
N ARG A 177 11.28 -9.78 -3.82
CA ARG A 177 10.20 -10.37 -3.05
C ARG A 177 10.69 -11.60 -2.27
N GLU A 178 10.55 -11.59 -0.95
CA GLU A 178 10.84 -12.74 -0.09
C GLU A 178 9.57 -13.48 0.37
N TRP A 179 8.41 -12.82 0.35
CA TRP A 179 7.12 -13.43 0.66
C TRP A 179 6.61 -14.32 -0.49
N ALA A 180 5.85 -15.36 -0.15
CA ALA A 180 5.18 -16.26 -1.09
C ALA A 180 3.78 -16.60 -0.60
N GLY A 181 2.79 -16.51 -1.48
CA GLY A 181 1.39 -16.68 -1.11
C GLY A 181 0.89 -15.63 -0.11
N SER A 182 -0.29 -15.84 0.44
CA SER A 182 -0.95 -14.93 1.37
C SER A 182 -0.28 -14.90 2.75
N PHE A 183 -0.37 -13.76 3.43
CA PHE A 183 0.05 -13.62 4.83
C PHE A 183 -0.98 -14.29 5.74
N HIS A 184 -0.51 -14.89 6.84
CA HIS A 184 -1.34 -15.60 7.80
C HIS A 184 -1.21 -14.99 9.19
N ALA A 185 -2.28 -15.10 9.99
CA ALA A 185 -2.26 -14.61 11.37
C ALA A 185 -1.17 -15.35 12.20
N PRO A 186 -0.42 -14.62 13.03
CA PRO A 186 0.71 -15.19 13.79
C PRO A 186 0.28 -16.08 14.95
N VAL A 187 -0.98 -15.91 15.37
CA VAL A 187 -1.63 -16.65 16.44
C VAL A 187 -3.10 -16.85 16.11
N LYS A 188 -3.72 -17.86 16.69
CA LYS A 188 -5.16 -18.07 16.60
C LYS A 188 -5.84 -17.50 17.85
N ALA A 189 -6.25 -16.24 17.77
CA ALA A 189 -6.87 -15.53 18.91
C ALA A 189 -7.77 -14.39 18.44
N GLU A 190 -8.59 -13.88 19.36
CA GLU A 190 -9.40 -12.68 19.15
C GLU A 190 -8.54 -11.43 19.06
N ILE A 191 -9.00 -10.45 18.31
CA ILE A 191 -8.39 -9.13 18.21
C ILE A 191 -8.92 -8.28 19.35
N SER A 192 -8.03 -7.75 20.19
CA SER A 192 -8.37 -6.89 21.33
C SER A 192 -8.29 -5.40 20.99
N ASP A 193 -7.43 -4.99 20.05
CA ASP A 193 -7.42 -3.61 19.54
C ASP A 193 -6.92 -3.58 18.08
N VAL A 194 -7.45 -2.60 17.33
CA VAL A 194 -7.27 -2.51 15.89
C VAL A 194 -6.35 -1.36 15.49
N PHE A 195 -5.78 -1.47 14.31
CA PHE A 195 -4.97 -0.42 13.67
C PHE A 195 -5.74 0.90 13.55
N GLY A 196 -5.05 2.01 13.80
CA GLY A 196 -5.59 3.36 13.69
C GLY A 196 -6.34 3.85 14.93
N THR A 197 -6.51 3.02 15.98
CA THR A 197 -7.11 3.45 17.25
C THR A 197 -6.27 4.56 17.87
N SER A 198 -6.90 5.73 18.13
CA SER A 198 -6.26 6.81 18.88
C SER A 198 -6.30 6.49 20.37
N ARG A 199 -5.14 6.43 21.01
CA ARG A 199 -4.99 6.06 22.42
C ARG A 199 -4.54 7.26 23.26
N THR A 200 -5.24 7.52 24.37
CA THR A 200 -4.80 8.47 25.39
C THR A 200 -4.33 7.68 26.59
N PHE A 201 -3.01 7.68 26.83
CA PHE A 201 -2.40 6.97 27.97
C PHE A 201 -2.34 7.86 29.20
N ASN A 202 -2.85 7.37 30.34
CA ASN A 202 -2.84 8.04 31.63
C ASN A 202 -3.40 9.49 31.59
N GLY A 203 -4.31 9.75 30.64
CA GLY A 203 -4.92 11.09 30.44
C GLY A 203 -3.99 12.16 29.83
N LYS A 204 -2.76 11.82 29.47
CA LYS A 204 -1.74 12.80 29.02
C LYS A 204 -1.18 12.52 27.65
N THR A 205 -0.61 11.33 27.46
CA THR A 205 0.12 10.97 26.23
C THR A 205 -0.84 10.46 25.18
N GLN A 206 -0.84 11.08 23.99
CA GLN A 206 -1.58 10.60 22.83
C GLN A 206 -0.70 9.78 21.92
N SER A 207 -1.24 8.68 21.38
CA SER A 207 -0.58 7.78 20.44
C SER A 207 -1.62 7.17 19.51
N VAL A 208 -1.24 6.87 18.28
CA VAL A 208 -2.05 6.09 17.35
C VAL A 208 -1.56 4.65 17.35
N HIS A 209 -2.48 3.70 17.44
CA HIS A 209 -2.17 2.28 17.38
C HIS A 209 -1.74 1.90 15.95
N GLN A 210 -0.46 1.58 15.79
CA GLN A 210 0.16 1.30 14.48
C GLN A 210 0.22 -0.19 14.16
N GLY A 211 -0.67 -1.00 14.77
CA GLY A 211 -0.69 -2.45 14.59
C GLY A 211 -2.03 -3.08 14.93
N LEU A 212 -1.98 -4.34 15.23
CA LEU A 212 -3.11 -5.19 15.59
C LEU A 212 -2.74 -5.94 16.87
N ASP A 213 -3.58 -5.85 17.89
CA ASP A 213 -3.36 -6.55 19.16
C ASP A 213 -4.21 -7.82 19.21
N TYR A 214 -3.55 -8.96 19.48
CA TYR A 214 -4.21 -10.25 19.69
C TYR A 214 -4.28 -10.57 21.18
N ALA A 215 -5.48 -10.87 21.68
CA ALA A 215 -5.72 -11.30 23.07
C ALA A 215 -5.20 -12.71 23.26
N VAL A 216 -3.96 -12.84 23.71
CA VAL A 216 -3.33 -14.14 24.00
C VAL A 216 -2.69 -14.13 25.38
N PRO A 217 -2.74 -15.23 26.13
CA PRO A 217 -1.97 -15.36 27.35
C PRO A 217 -0.48 -15.37 27.07
N GLU A 218 0.31 -15.00 28.07
CA GLU A 218 1.76 -15.18 28.03
C GLU A 218 2.10 -16.67 27.78
N GLY A 219 3.13 -16.92 26.99
CA GLY A 219 3.56 -18.29 26.68
C GLY A 219 2.98 -18.85 25.38
N THR A 220 2.10 -18.09 24.66
CA THR A 220 1.56 -18.55 23.38
C THR A 220 2.63 -18.47 22.28
N ALA A 221 2.78 -19.56 21.51
CA ALA A 221 3.69 -19.59 20.37
C ALA A 221 3.29 -18.56 19.30
N VAL A 222 4.25 -17.76 18.83
CA VAL A 222 4.07 -16.73 17.80
C VAL A 222 4.77 -17.16 16.53
N ALA A 223 4.04 -17.15 15.41
CA ALA A 223 4.55 -17.54 14.10
C ALA A 223 4.81 -16.33 13.19
N ALA A 224 5.75 -16.47 12.26
CA ALA A 224 5.97 -15.50 11.19
C ALA A 224 4.75 -15.43 10.25
N LEU A 225 4.30 -14.22 9.89
CA LEU A 225 3.15 -14.02 9.00
C LEU A 225 3.41 -14.57 7.59
N ASN A 226 4.66 -14.50 7.14
CA ASN A 226 5.14 -15.03 5.86
C ASN A 226 6.66 -15.25 5.94
N SER A 227 7.27 -15.77 4.87
CA SER A 227 8.72 -15.91 4.77
C SER A 227 9.42 -14.55 4.73
N GLY A 228 10.63 -14.50 5.26
CA GLY A 228 11.43 -13.28 5.30
C GLY A 228 12.75 -13.47 6.05
N THR A 229 13.49 -12.37 6.18
CA THR A 229 14.76 -12.31 6.91
C THR A 229 14.60 -11.49 8.19
N VAL A 230 15.13 -11.97 9.30
CA VAL A 230 15.09 -11.26 10.58
C VAL A 230 16.05 -10.06 10.55
N LEU A 231 15.52 -8.84 10.61
CA LEU A 231 16.31 -7.61 10.68
C LEU A 231 16.64 -7.19 12.10
N LEU A 232 15.76 -7.51 13.06
CA LEU A 232 15.92 -7.14 14.45
C LEU A 232 15.34 -8.25 15.35
N ALA A 233 16.07 -8.59 16.43
CA ALA A 233 15.63 -9.60 17.40
C ALA A 233 16.18 -9.27 18.78
N GLN A 234 15.64 -8.22 19.45
CA GLN A 234 16.16 -7.74 20.74
C GLN A 234 15.11 -6.96 21.55
N PRO A 235 15.37 -6.72 22.87
CA PRO A 235 14.48 -5.91 23.71
C PRO A 235 14.65 -4.42 23.45
N LEU A 236 13.51 -3.72 23.29
CA LEU A 236 13.40 -2.28 23.14
C LEU A 236 12.50 -1.69 24.24
N PHE A 237 12.65 -0.41 24.54
CA PHE A 237 11.95 0.24 25.67
C PHE A 237 10.43 0.19 25.57
N PHE A 238 9.88 0.57 24.42
CA PHE A 238 8.43 0.57 24.21
C PHE A 238 7.89 -0.75 23.67
N GLU A 239 8.61 -1.36 22.75
CA GLU A 239 8.21 -2.57 22.05
C GLU A 239 8.38 -3.83 22.90
N GLY A 240 9.18 -3.76 23.98
CA GLY A 240 9.59 -4.94 24.72
C GLY A 240 10.49 -5.85 23.88
N ASN A 241 10.46 -7.15 24.08
CA ASN A 241 11.13 -8.09 23.20
C ASN A 241 10.45 -8.02 21.83
N CYS A 242 11.22 -7.63 20.82
CA CYS A 242 10.74 -7.32 19.48
C CYS A 242 11.48 -8.12 18.41
N VAL A 243 10.73 -8.63 17.44
CA VAL A 243 11.25 -9.22 16.21
C VAL A 243 10.75 -8.40 15.03
N VAL A 244 11.64 -8.07 14.10
CA VAL A 244 11.29 -7.43 12.81
C VAL A 244 11.71 -8.36 11.69
N LEU A 245 10.77 -8.68 10.80
CA LEU A 245 11.02 -9.45 9.59
C LEU A 245 10.92 -8.55 8.36
N ASP A 246 11.91 -8.66 7.48
CA ASP A 246 11.87 -8.13 6.12
C ASP A 246 11.30 -9.20 5.18
N HIS A 247 10.27 -8.84 4.46
CA HIS A 247 9.63 -9.70 3.45
C HIS A 247 10.01 -9.33 2.02
N GLY A 248 10.91 -8.35 1.86
CA GLY A 248 11.24 -7.76 0.57
C GLY A 248 10.19 -6.75 0.08
N GLN A 249 10.50 -6.07 -1.00
CA GLN A 249 9.68 -5.00 -1.59
C GLN A 249 9.34 -3.87 -0.59
N GLY A 250 10.22 -3.60 0.38
CA GLY A 250 10.03 -2.59 1.42
C GLY A 250 9.02 -2.97 2.51
N LEU A 251 8.52 -4.20 2.54
CA LEU A 251 7.50 -4.67 3.49
C LEU A 251 8.13 -5.31 4.71
N LEU A 252 7.84 -4.77 5.88
CA LEU A 252 8.29 -5.27 7.18
C LEU A 252 7.09 -5.70 8.04
N THR A 253 7.27 -6.75 8.85
CA THR A 253 6.37 -7.08 9.96
C THR A 253 7.11 -7.06 11.28
N LEU A 254 6.46 -6.53 12.32
CA LEU A 254 7.00 -6.36 13.65
C LEU A 254 6.14 -7.14 14.65
N TYR A 255 6.79 -7.89 15.54
CA TYR A 255 6.15 -8.69 16.60
C TYR A 255 6.68 -8.18 17.92
N MET A 256 5.80 -7.67 18.77
CA MET A 256 6.18 -6.94 19.99
C MET A 256 5.60 -7.59 21.25
N HIS A 257 6.10 -7.14 22.39
CA HIS A 257 5.70 -7.55 23.72
C HIS A 257 5.94 -9.04 24.02
N LEU A 258 6.88 -9.67 23.26
CA LEU A 258 7.20 -11.07 23.44
C LEU A 258 7.82 -11.33 24.85
N SER A 259 7.52 -12.49 25.45
CA SER A 259 8.25 -12.94 26.64
C SER A 259 9.59 -13.55 26.27
N LYS A 260 9.68 -14.16 25.06
CA LYS A 260 10.89 -14.80 24.57
C LYS A 260 11.01 -14.65 23.05
N ILE A 261 12.19 -14.28 22.57
CA ILE A 261 12.60 -14.31 21.18
C ILE A 261 13.27 -15.67 20.91
N GLU A 262 12.91 -16.34 19.80
CA GLU A 262 13.44 -17.66 19.43
C GLU A 262 14.13 -17.67 18.05
N VAL A 263 14.42 -16.51 17.51
CA VAL A 263 15.18 -16.30 16.26
C VAL A 263 16.27 -15.26 16.48
N LYS A 264 17.21 -15.13 15.55
CA LYS A 264 18.32 -14.18 15.60
C LYS A 264 18.39 -13.34 14.33
N GLU A 265 19.00 -12.17 14.43
CA GLU A 265 19.24 -11.28 13.29
C GLU A 265 20.02 -11.99 12.17
N GLY A 266 19.62 -11.77 10.92
CA GLY A 266 20.13 -12.43 9.72
C GLY A 266 19.56 -13.82 9.45
N GLU A 267 18.73 -14.38 10.36
CA GLU A 267 18.08 -15.67 10.14
C GLU A 267 16.96 -15.56 9.08
N ARG A 268 16.93 -16.49 8.14
CA ARG A 268 15.79 -16.65 7.22
C ARG A 268 14.73 -17.52 7.87
N VAL A 269 13.49 -17.03 7.87
CA VAL A 269 12.34 -17.76 8.40
C VAL A 269 11.33 -18.04 7.29
N THR A 270 10.57 -19.10 7.45
CA THR A 270 9.44 -19.44 6.56
C THR A 270 8.12 -18.98 7.16
N GLY A 271 7.11 -18.73 6.34
CA GLY A 271 5.76 -18.42 6.82
C GLY A 271 5.24 -19.54 7.73
N GLY A 272 4.69 -19.16 8.89
CA GLY A 272 4.23 -20.09 9.92
C GLY A 272 5.34 -20.63 10.85
N GLN A 273 6.63 -20.35 10.59
CA GLN A 273 7.70 -20.72 11.52
C GLN A 273 7.54 -19.99 12.85
N LYS A 274 7.74 -20.71 13.97
CA LYS A 274 7.77 -20.10 15.30
C LYS A 274 8.96 -19.17 15.42
N ILE A 275 8.72 -17.91 15.85
CA ILE A 275 9.75 -16.87 15.99
C ILE A 275 9.90 -16.38 17.42
N GLY A 276 8.97 -16.76 18.30
CA GLY A 276 8.99 -16.36 19.70
C GLY A 276 7.74 -16.81 20.44
N VAL A 277 7.55 -16.20 21.60
CA VAL A 277 6.46 -16.51 22.53
C VAL A 277 5.86 -15.20 23.02
N SER A 278 4.52 -15.09 23.04
CA SER A 278 3.80 -13.92 23.52
C SER A 278 4.09 -13.60 24.99
N GLY A 279 3.94 -12.35 25.38
CA GLY A 279 4.15 -11.88 26.75
C GLY A 279 3.49 -10.54 27.01
N GLY A 280 4.13 -9.73 27.86
CA GLY A 280 3.69 -8.37 28.22
C GLY A 280 4.89 -7.44 28.47
N THR A 281 6.03 -7.67 27.81
CA THR A 281 7.22 -6.84 27.95
C THR A 281 7.07 -5.48 27.29
N GLY A 282 7.82 -4.46 27.72
CA GLY A 282 7.72 -3.10 27.19
C GLY A 282 6.44 -2.36 27.62
N ARG A 283 5.94 -1.45 26.78
CA ARG A 283 4.75 -0.65 27.05
C ARG A 283 3.47 -1.41 26.75
N ALA A 284 3.12 -2.35 27.59
CA ALA A 284 1.91 -3.16 27.51
C ALA A 284 0.98 -2.90 28.70
N THR A 285 -0.32 -3.02 28.50
CA THR A 285 -1.34 -2.96 29.54
C THR A 285 -1.59 -4.31 30.22
N GLY A 286 -1.10 -5.37 29.62
CA GLY A 286 -1.21 -6.77 30.05
C GLY A 286 -0.70 -7.70 28.97
N PRO A 287 -0.71 -9.03 29.18
CA PRO A 287 -0.30 -9.99 28.17
C PRO A 287 -1.10 -9.89 26.88
N HIS A 288 -0.43 -9.73 25.76
CA HIS A 288 -0.99 -9.72 24.40
C HIS A 288 0.14 -9.85 23.38
N LEU A 289 -0.22 -10.09 22.12
CA LEU A 289 0.71 -9.98 21.00
C LEU A 289 0.32 -8.75 20.18
N HIS A 290 1.23 -7.79 20.03
CA HIS A 290 1.12 -6.70 19.08
C HIS A 290 1.86 -7.03 17.79
N VAL A 291 1.17 -6.89 16.65
CA VAL A 291 1.74 -7.05 15.31
C VAL A 291 1.58 -5.77 14.52
N ALA A 292 2.68 -5.25 13.98
CA ALA A 292 2.62 -4.12 13.06
C ALA A 292 3.10 -4.52 11.66
N VAL A 293 2.61 -3.81 10.68
CA VAL A 293 3.06 -3.87 9.27
C VAL A 293 3.57 -2.52 8.88
N ARG A 294 4.75 -2.48 8.28
CA ARG A 294 5.38 -1.25 7.82
C ARG A 294 5.83 -1.41 6.37
N TRP A 295 5.58 -0.41 5.52
CA TRP A 295 6.04 -0.37 4.13
C TRP A 295 6.63 1.00 3.84
N GLU A 296 7.85 1.06 3.31
CA GLU A 296 8.52 2.30 2.89
C GLU A 296 8.35 3.46 3.90
N GLY A 297 8.50 3.19 5.20
CA GLY A 297 8.39 4.20 6.24
C GLY A 297 7.01 4.40 6.84
N VAL A 298 5.93 3.89 6.23
CA VAL A 298 4.57 4.07 6.71
C VAL A 298 4.00 2.81 7.35
N TYR A 299 3.22 2.97 8.44
CA TYR A 299 2.52 1.87 9.07
C TYR A 299 1.18 1.60 8.38
N LEU A 300 0.87 0.33 8.20
CA LEU A 300 -0.29 -0.16 7.47
C LEU A 300 -1.13 -1.12 8.33
N ASN A 301 -2.40 -1.23 8.00
CA ASN A 301 -3.34 -2.10 8.71
C ASN A 301 -3.02 -3.60 8.50
N PRO A 302 -2.56 -4.32 9.54
CA PRO A 302 -2.23 -5.75 9.41
C PRO A 302 -3.46 -6.60 9.07
N ALA A 303 -4.65 -6.26 9.60
CA ALA A 303 -5.86 -7.00 9.30
C ALA A 303 -6.20 -6.96 7.80
N THR A 304 -5.96 -5.83 7.12
CA THR A 304 -6.13 -5.74 5.67
C THR A 304 -5.09 -6.57 4.92
N LEU A 305 -3.80 -6.56 5.35
CA LEU A 305 -2.76 -7.39 4.73
C LEU A 305 -3.13 -8.88 4.74
N LEU A 306 -3.69 -9.37 5.85
CA LEU A 306 -4.11 -10.77 6.01
C LEU A 306 -5.28 -11.18 5.09
N THR A 307 -5.97 -10.23 4.47
CA THR A 307 -7.06 -10.51 3.51
C THR A 307 -6.62 -10.49 2.05
N LEU A 308 -5.40 -10.03 1.76
CA LEU A 308 -4.91 -9.94 0.38
C LEU A 308 -4.64 -11.33 -0.20
N GLN A 309 -5.10 -11.55 -1.44
CA GLN A 309 -4.78 -12.76 -2.21
C GLN A 309 -3.50 -12.50 -2.98
N LEU A 310 -2.43 -13.16 -2.57
CA LEU A 310 -1.07 -12.98 -3.10
C LEU A 310 -0.61 -14.24 -3.85
N PRO A 311 0.26 -14.11 -4.88
CA PRO A 311 0.74 -15.23 -5.69
C PRO A 311 1.75 -16.11 -4.95
#